data_d1ba6a50710349964ada5324a117b0a9
#
_entry.id   d1ba6a50710349964ada5324a117b0a9
#
_cell.length_a   1.000
_cell.length_b   1.000
_cell.length_c   1.000
_cell.angle_alpha   90.00
_cell.angle_beta   90.00
_cell.angle_gamma   90.00
#
_symmetry.space_group_name_H-M   'P 1'
#
loop_
_entity.id
_entity.type
_entity.pdbx_description
1 polymer ?
#
loop_
_entity_poly.entity_id
_entity_poly.type
_entity_poly.pdbx_seq_one_letter_code
_entity_poly.pdbx_strand_id
1 'polypeptide(L)'
;MRIQEGMVERMLALEPPANPGMSAARARLTAVGLGYIAFARAEPGWFDVAFGGPDAFGAASAALNDAGPAPAPLAFLLDALDALVESGELAPEARPGAEWPCWSAVHGCAVLALHGPLAQQPPEVINAAARRTVDAVITGVLS
;
A
#
# COMPACT_ATOMS: atom_id res chain seq x y z
N MET A 1 -9.13 19.60 0.87
CA MET A 1 -9.02 18.15 0.98
C MET A 1 -7.63 17.77 1.47
N ARG A 2 -7.58 16.87 2.37
CA ARG A 2 -6.32 16.39 2.92
C ARG A 2 -5.77 15.27 2.04
N ILE A 3 -4.46 15.18 1.95
CA ILE A 3 -3.77 14.13 1.18
C ILE A 3 -4.23 12.74 1.62
N GLN A 4 -4.34 12.52 2.92
CA GLN A 4 -4.78 11.24 3.48
C GLN A 4 -6.21 10.87 3.07
N GLU A 5 -7.12 11.83 3.00
CA GLU A 5 -8.49 11.59 2.56
C GLU A 5 -8.53 11.15 1.09
N GLY A 6 -7.76 11.79 0.24
CA GLY A 6 -7.65 11.41 -1.15
C GLY A 6 -7.09 10.00 -1.34
N MET A 7 -6.11 9.62 -0.53
CA MET A 7 -5.58 8.25 -0.55
C MET A 7 -6.63 7.24 -0.12
N VAL A 8 -7.35 7.53 0.95
CA VAL A 8 -8.41 6.65 1.47
C VAL A 8 -9.49 6.43 0.41
N GLU A 9 -9.95 7.51 -0.23
CA GLU A 9 -10.95 7.41 -1.29
C GLU A 9 -10.49 6.50 -2.42
N ARG A 10 -9.24 6.65 -2.86
CA ARG A 10 -8.68 5.81 -3.92
C ARG A 10 -8.55 4.35 -3.49
N MET A 11 -8.14 4.12 -2.25
CA MET A 11 -8.04 2.76 -1.71
C MET A 11 -9.40 2.08 -1.63
N LEU A 12 -10.43 2.82 -1.21
CA LEU A 12 -11.79 2.28 -1.11
C LEU A 12 -12.47 2.11 -2.47
N ALA A 13 -12.09 2.93 -3.46
CA ALA A 13 -12.66 2.84 -4.80
C ALA A 13 -12.10 1.66 -5.61
N LEU A 14 -10.97 1.11 -5.20
CA LEU A 14 -10.37 -0.04 -5.88
C LEU A 14 -10.91 -1.32 -5.28
N GLU A 15 -12.00 -1.81 -5.85
CA GLU A 15 -12.42 -3.17 -5.57
C GLU A 15 -11.47 -4.11 -6.33
N PRO A 16 -10.83 -5.05 -5.63
CA PRO A 16 -10.02 -6.04 -6.32
C PRO A 16 -10.91 -6.81 -7.29
N PRO A 17 -10.38 -7.18 -8.46
CA PRO A 17 -11.14 -8.03 -9.36
C PRO A 17 -11.56 -9.30 -8.63
N ALA A 18 -12.80 -9.69 -8.79
CA ALA A 18 -13.32 -10.89 -8.17
C ALA A 18 -12.48 -12.09 -8.60
N ASN A 19 -11.56 -12.50 -7.73
CA ASN A 19 -10.79 -13.72 -7.90
C ASN A 19 -11.45 -14.77 -6.98
N PRO A 20 -12.13 -15.79 -7.53
CA PRO A 20 -12.87 -16.76 -6.72
C PRO A 20 -12.01 -17.49 -5.68
N GLY A 21 -10.70 -17.54 -5.87
CA GLY A 21 -9.78 -18.18 -4.93
C GLY A 21 -9.18 -17.26 -3.88
N MET A 22 -9.50 -15.98 -3.92
CA MET A 22 -8.91 -15.00 -3.00
C MET A 22 -9.82 -14.78 -1.80
N SER A 23 -9.24 -14.88 -0.59
CA SER A 23 -9.98 -14.57 0.64
C SER A 23 -10.30 -13.08 0.75
N ALA A 24 -11.31 -12.74 1.56
CA ALA A 24 -11.67 -11.35 1.82
C ALA A 24 -10.50 -10.56 2.45
N ALA A 25 -9.76 -11.19 3.36
CA ALA A 25 -8.62 -10.55 4.02
C ALA A 25 -7.48 -10.26 3.03
N ARG A 26 -7.18 -11.21 2.15
CA ARG A 26 -6.16 -11.00 1.10
C ARG A 26 -6.61 -9.94 0.09
N ALA A 27 -7.88 -9.96 -0.30
CA ALA A 27 -8.45 -8.95 -1.19
C ALA A 27 -8.34 -7.55 -0.60
N ARG A 28 -8.57 -7.41 0.70
CA ARG A 28 -8.43 -6.15 1.41
C ARG A 28 -6.99 -5.61 1.36
N LEU A 29 -6.01 -6.46 1.64
CA LEU A 29 -4.60 -6.05 1.55
C LEU A 29 -4.21 -5.70 0.10
N THR A 30 -4.71 -6.46 -0.87
CA THR A 30 -4.50 -6.15 -2.29
C THR A 30 -5.06 -4.76 -2.64
N ALA A 31 -6.26 -4.43 -2.18
CA ALA A 31 -6.88 -3.13 -2.40
C ALA A 31 -6.07 -1.98 -1.77
N VAL A 32 -5.53 -2.19 -0.57
CA VAL A 32 -4.67 -1.21 0.09
C VAL A 32 -3.43 -0.92 -0.77
N GLY A 33 -2.76 -1.96 -1.25
CA GLY A 33 -1.55 -1.81 -2.06
C GLY A 33 -1.80 -1.14 -3.40
N LEU A 34 -2.80 -1.61 -4.13
CA LEU A 34 -3.17 -1.02 -5.42
C LEU A 34 -3.68 0.41 -5.27
N GLY A 35 -4.42 0.69 -4.21
CA GLY A 35 -4.92 2.03 -3.91
C GLY A 35 -3.81 3.03 -3.65
N TYR A 36 -2.76 2.62 -2.95
CA TYR A 36 -1.60 3.44 -2.70
C TYR A 36 -0.92 3.86 -4.02
N ILE A 37 -0.68 2.90 -4.90
CA ILE A 37 -0.04 3.16 -6.19
C ILE A 37 -0.94 4.03 -7.09
N ALA A 38 -2.24 3.73 -7.11
CA ALA A 38 -3.21 4.49 -7.89
C ALA A 38 -3.30 5.95 -7.42
N PHE A 39 -3.28 6.19 -6.12
CA PHE A 39 -3.27 7.55 -5.57
C PHE A 39 -2.01 8.30 -6.02
N ALA A 40 -0.84 7.68 -5.90
CA ALA A 40 0.42 8.30 -6.30
C ALA A 40 0.39 8.73 -7.76
N ARG A 41 -0.17 7.90 -8.63
CA ARG A 41 -0.27 8.19 -10.08
C ARG A 41 -1.31 9.26 -10.39
N ALA A 42 -2.40 9.28 -9.65
CA ALA A 42 -3.48 10.26 -9.85
C ALA A 42 -3.11 11.64 -9.27
N GLU A 43 -2.36 11.66 -8.18
CA GLU A 43 -2.03 12.86 -7.43
C GLU A 43 -0.53 12.95 -7.16
N PRO A 44 0.31 13.03 -8.21
CA PRO A 44 1.77 12.96 -8.03
C PRO A 44 2.33 14.11 -7.20
N GLY A 45 1.76 15.30 -7.32
CA GLY A 45 2.19 16.45 -6.51
C GLY A 45 1.93 16.23 -5.02
N TRP A 46 0.78 15.68 -4.68
CA TRP A 46 0.45 15.38 -3.29
C TRP A 46 1.29 14.23 -2.73
N PHE A 47 1.55 13.22 -3.56
CA PHE A 47 2.43 12.12 -3.19
C PHE A 47 3.84 12.63 -2.86
N ASP A 48 4.40 13.50 -3.70
CA ASP A 48 5.72 14.07 -3.49
C ASP A 48 5.76 14.92 -2.20
N VAL A 49 4.71 15.69 -1.90
CA VAL A 49 4.62 16.45 -0.66
C VAL A 49 4.53 15.53 0.55
N ALA A 50 3.77 14.44 0.45
CA ALA A 50 3.56 13.52 1.57
C ALA A 50 4.77 12.62 1.84
N PHE A 51 5.53 12.24 0.81
CA PHE A 51 6.55 11.21 0.93
C PHE A 51 7.89 11.56 0.27
N GLY A 52 8.03 12.76 -0.27
CA GLY A 52 9.19 13.15 -1.07
C GLY A 52 10.31 13.83 -0.33
N GLY A 53 10.19 14.11 0.96
CA GLY A 53 11.20 14.83 1.73
C GLY A 53 11.38 14.30 3.14
N PRO A 54 12.43 14.75 3.86
CA PRO A 54 12.72 14.28 5.23
C PRO A 54 11.57 14.49 6.20
N ASP A 55 10.84 15.59 6.08
CA ASP A 55 9.73 15.92 6.96
C ASP A 55 8.46 15.17 6.62
N ALA A 56 8.38 14.63 5.40
CA ALA A 56 7.20 13.94 4.91
C ALA A 56 6.90 12.65 5.67
N PHE A 57 7.92 12.02 6.25
CA PHE A 57 7.79 10.77 6.98
C PHE A 57 7.58 10.97 8.48
N GLY A 58 7.55 12.21 8.96
CA GLY A 58 7.45 12.51 10.40
C GLY A 58 6.25 11.86 11.06
N ALA A 59 5.05 11.99 10.47
CA ALA A 59 3.83 11.42 11.02
C ALA A 59 3.87 9.87 11.03
N ALA A 60 4.39 9.25 9.98
CA ALA A 60 4.53 7.80 9.91
C ALA A 60 5.56 7.30 10.93
N SER A 61 6.69 8.00 11.06
CA SER A 61 7.72 7.67 12.05
C SER A 61 7.18 7.80 13.47
N ALA A 62 6.43 8.86 13.76
CA ALA A 62 5.81 9.06 15.07
C ALA A 62 4.81 7.94 15.40
N ALA A 63 4.02 7.52 14.43
CA ALA A 63 3.06 6.43 14.61
C ALA A 63 3.76 5.09 14.89
N LEU A 64 4.84 4.79 14.17
CA LEU A 64 5.62 3.57 14.37
C LEU A 64 6.34 3.54 15.71
N ASN A 65 6.64 4.71 16.29
CA ASN A 65 7.28 4.86 17.59
C ASN A 65 6.29 5.13 18.73
N ASP A 66 5.00 4.87 18.50
CA ASP A 66 3.91 5.14 19.45
C ASP A 66 3.81 6.60 19.90
N ALA A 67 4.33 7.53 19.11
CA ALA A 67 4.34 8.96 19.44
C ALA A 67 3.08 9.70 18.94
N GLY A 68 2.13 8.99 18.32
CA GLY A 68 0.88 9.58 17.83
C GLY A 68 0.04 8.58 17.05
N PRO A 69 -1.17 8.99 16.61
CA PRO A 69 -2.02 8.12 15.80
C PRO A 69 -1.41 7.87 14.42
N ALA A 70 -1.58 6.66 13.91
CA ALA A 70 -1.13 6.31 12.55
C ALA A 70 -1.86 7.16 11.50
N PRO A 71 -1.15 7.67 10.47
CA PRO A 71 -1.82 8.25 9.30
C PRO A 71 -2.78 7.23 8.68
N ALA A 72 -3.89 7.70 8.08
CA ALA A 72 -4.91 6.82 7.56
C ALA A 72 -4.40 5.73 6.60
N PRO A 73 -3.48 6.02 5.64
CA PRO A 73 -2.96 4.96 4.77
C PRO A 73 -2.20 3.87 5.54
N LEU A 74 -1.40 4.25 6.53
CA LEU A 74 -0.69 3.29 7.36
C LEU A 74 -1.67 2.50 8.24
N ALA A 75 -2.68 3.14 8.80
CA ALA A 75 -3.71 2.47 9.59
C ALA A 75 -4.43 1.40 8.77
N PHE A 76 -4.78 1.69 7.51
CA PHE A 76 -5.41 0.71 6.62
C PHE A 76 -4.51 -0.50 6.36
N LEU A 77 -3.21 -0.26 6.18
CA LEU A 77 -2.25 -1.36 6.01
C LEU A 77 -2.17 -2.23 7.26
N LEU A 78 -2.03 -1.62 8.42
CA LEU A 78 -1.94 -2.34 9.69
C LEU A 78 -3.21 -3.16 9.94
N ASP A 79 -4.38 -2.56 9.72
CA ASP A 79 -5.66 -3.25 9.89
C ASP A 79 -5.83 -4.42 8.91
N ALA A 80 -5.38 -4.26 7.67
CA ALA A 80 -5.43 -5.33 6.68
C ALA A 80 -4.53 -6.52 7.07
N LEU A 81 -3.36 -6.24 7.62
CA LEU A 81 -2.45 -7.28 8.11
C LEU A 81 -3.02 -7.97 9.34
N ASP A 82 -3.64 -7.23 10.26
CA ASP A 82 -4.31 -7.82 11.42
C ASP A 82 -5.47 -8.73 11.01
N ALA A 83 -6.21 -8.35 9.98
CA ALA A 83 -7.29 -9.19 9.44
C ALA A 83 -6.76 -10.53 8.89
N LEU A 84 -5.56 -10.54 8.32
CA LEU A 84 -4.91 -11.77 7.86
C LEU A 84 -4.52 -12.69 9.02
N VAL A 85 -4.11 -12.12 10.15
CA VAL A 85 -3.86 -12.90 11.36
C VAL A 85 -5.17 -13.50 11.88
N GLU A 86 -6.22 -12.70 11.97
CA GLU A 86 -7.54 -13.15 12.44
C GLU A 86 -8.12 -14.26 11.56
N SER A 87 -7.90 -14.21 10.24
CA SER A 87 -8.35 -15.24 9.32
C SER A 87 -7.50 -16.51 9.33
N GLY A 88 -6.38 -16.50 10.02
CA GLY A 88 -5.44 -17.62 10.07
C GLY A 88 -4.50 -17.73 8.88
N GLU A 89 -4.51 -16.76 7.98
CA GLU A 89 -3.67 -16.79 6.77
C GLU A 89 -2.25 -16.28 7.04
N LEU A 90 -2.10 -15.41 8.04
CA LEU A 90 -0.79 -14.91 8.49
C LEU A 90 -0.54 -15.39 9.91
N ALA A 91 0.56 -16.10 10.12
CA ALA A 91 0.92 -16.56 11.46
C ALA A 91 1.16 -15.36 12.39
N PRO A 92 0.68 -15.42 13.66
CA PRO A 92 0.91 -14.31 14.60
C PRO A 92 2.38 -13.95 14.77
N GLU A 93 3.27 -14.92 14.68
CA GLU A 93 4.72 -14.72 14.80
C GLU A 93 5.31 -13.97 13.61
N ALA A 94 4.64 -14.03 12.45
CA ALA A 94 5.08 -13.35 11.23
C ALA A 94 4.49 -11.93 11.09
N ARG A 95 3.54 -11.56 11.97
CA ARG A 95 2.86 -10.26 11.92
C ARG A 95 3.79 -9.08 12.22
N PRO A 96 4.64 -9.11 13.27
CA PRO A 96 5.51 -7.98 13.56
C PRO A 96 6.44 -7.68 12.39
N GLY A 97 6.40 -6.43 11.91
CA GLY A 97 7.25 -5.99 10.81
C GLY A 97 6.73 -6.32 9.42
N ALA A 98 5.58 -6.99 9.27
CA ALA A 98 5.02 -7.33 7.97
C ALA A 98 4.64 -6.09 7.14
N GLU A 99 4.38 -4.96 7.78
CA GLU A 99 4.12 -3.68 7.11
C GLU A 99 5.30 -3.17 6.31
N TRP A 100 6.52 -3.48 6.71
CA TRP A 100 7.71 -2.97 6.05
C TRP A 100 7.88 -3.48 4.60
N PRO A 101 7.82 -4.79 4.32
CA PRO A 101 7.88 -5.25 2.94
C PRO A 101 6.68 -4.76 2.11
N CYS A 102 5.50 -4.69 2.70
CA CYS A 102 4.31 -4.20 2.01
C CYS A 102 4.48 -2.74 1.59
N TRP A 103 4.85 -1.88 2.53
CA TRP A 103 5.04 -0.46 2.25
C TRP A 103 6.20 -0.22 1.28
N SER A 104 7.32 -0.89 1.51
CA SER A 104 8.49 -0.77 0.63
C SER A 104 8.18 -1.13 -0.82
N ALA A 105 7.42 -2.19 -1.02
CA ALA A 105 7.07 -2.64 -2.37
C ALA A 105 6.18 -1.63 -3.10
N VAL A 106 5.11 -1.18 -2.48
CA VAL A 106 4.17 -0.25 -3.14
C VAL A 106 4.76 1.15 -3.28
N HIS A 107 5.54 1.59 -2.30
CA HIS A 107 6.21 2.88 -2.36
C HIS A 107 7.27 2.88 -3.48
N GLY A 108 8.07 1.84 -3.56
CA GLY A 108 9.06 1.69 -4.63
C GLY A 108 8.42 1.64 -6.02
N CYS A 109 7.34 0.88 -6.15
CA CYS A 109 6.59 0.82 -7.41
C CYS A 109 6.04 2.21 -7.79
N ALA A 110 5.47 2.94 -6.83
CA ALA A 110 4.95 4.29 -7.06
C ALA A 110 6.05 5.25 -7.52
N VAL A 111 7.21 5.21 -6.88
CA VAL A 111 8.35 6.06 -7.26
C VAL A 111 8.83 5.73 -8.67
N LEU A 112 8.94 4.46 -9.01
CA LEU A 112 9.34 4.02 -10.36
C LEU A 112 8.32 4.47 -11.42
N ALA A 113 7.03 4.48 -11.09
CA ALA A 113 5.96 4.89 -11.99
C ALA A 113 5.89 6.42 -12.16
N LEU A 114 6.33 7.19 -11.16
CA LEU A 114 6.30 8.66 -11.22
C LEU A 114 7.61 9.25 -11.77
N HIS A 115 8.73 8.74 -11.33
CA HIS A 115 10.05 9.35 -11.57
C HIS A 115 11.07 8.40 -12.20
N GLY A 116 10.75 7.11 -12.29
CA GLY A 116 11.66 6.09 -12.77
C GLY A 116 11.33 5.59 -14.17
N PRO A 117 11.92 4.47 -14.56
CA PRO A 117 11.73 3.90 -15.89
C PRO A 117 10.28 3.55 -16.24
N LEU A 118 9.46 3.20 -15.24
CA LEU A 118 8.05 2.90 -15.48
C LEU A 118 7.26 4.12 -15.96
N ALA A 119 7.68 5.34 -15.62
CA ALA A 119 6.98 6.55 -16.03
C ALA A 119 6.92 6.70 -17.56
N GLN A 120 7.84 6.09 -18.29
CA GLN A 120 7.92 6.14 -19.75
C GLN A 120 7.09 5.03 -20.42
N GLN A 121 6.57 4.10 -19.65
CA GLN A 121 5.86 2.93 -20.17
C GLN A 121 4.37 3.22 -20.39
N PRO A 122 3.70 2.48 -21.30
CA PRO A 122 2.25 2.58 -21.45
C PRO A 122 1.51 2.26 -20.15
N PRO A 123 0.30 2.82 -19.94
CA PRO A 123 -0.49 2.56 -18.72
C PRO A 123 -0.71 1.07 -18.44
N GLU A 124 -0.86 0.24 -19.46
CA GLU A 124 -1.05 -1.21 -19.31
C GLU A 124 0.15 -1.88 -18.66
N VAL A 125 1.35 -1.44 -19.03
CA VAL A 125 2.60 -1.96 -18.44
C VAL A 125 2.71 -1.52 -16.98
N ILE A 126 2.39 -0.27 -16.68
CA ILE A 126 2.42 0.24 -15.31
C ILE A 126 1.41 -0.51 -14.43
N ASN A 127 0.20 -0.70 -14.92
CA ASN A 127 -0.85 -1.43 -14.20
C ASN A 127 -0.45 -2.89 -13.94
N ALA A 128 0.13 -3.55 -14.94
CA ALA A 128 0.60 -4.93 -14.79
C ALA A 128 1.74 -5.02 -13.77
N ALA A 129 2.67 -4.07 -13.79
CA ALA A 129 3.76 -4.01 -12.82
C ALA A 129 3.24 -3.79 -11.39
N ALA A 130 2.25 -2.91 -11.21
CA ALA A 130 1.63 -2.67 -9.91
C ALA A 130 0.96 -3.93 -9.36
N ARG A 131 0.16 -4.63 -10.17
CA ARG A 131 -0.51 -5.87 -9.76
C ARG A 131 0.49 -6.95 -9.41
N ARG A 132 1.52 -7.12 -10.21
CA ARG A 132 2.57 -8.11 -9.97
C ARG A 132 3.35 -7.81 -8.69
N THR A 133 3.65 -6.54 -8.44
CA THR A 133 4.35 -6.10 -7.22
C THR A 133 3.53 -6.40 -5.98
N VAL A 134 2.26 -6.03 -5.98
CA VAL A 134 1.35 -6.26 -4.85
C VAL A 134 1.17 -7.76 -4.61
N ASP A 135 0.91 -8.54 -5.65
CA ASP A 135 0.73 -9.99 -5.53
C ASP A 135 1.99 -10.67 -4.99
N ALA A 136 3.15 -10.28 -5.49
CA ALA A 136 4.43 -10.86 -5.08
C ALA A 136 4.73 -10.59 -3.59
N VAL A 137 4.50 -9.36 -3.12
CA VAL A 137 4.78 -9.02 -1.73
C VAL A 137 3.79 -9.70 -0.79
N ILE A 138 2.51 -9.79 -1.15
CA ILE A 138 1.51 -10.49 -0.33
C ILE A 138 1.85 -11.97 -0.24
N THR A 139 2.16 -12.60 -1.36
CA THR A 139 2.55 -14.01 -1.39
C THR A 139 3.79 -14.25 -0.51
N GLY A 140 4.78 -13.36 -0.58
CA GLY A 140 5.97 -13.45 0.25
C GLY A 140 5.68 -13.28 1.74
N VAL A 141 4.81 -12.35 2.11
CA VAL A 141 4.43 -12.11 3.51
C VAL A 141 3.65 -13.30 4.10
N LEU A 142 2.83 -13.96 3.28
CA LEU A 142 2.01 -15.09 3.71
C LEU A 142 2.73 -16.44 3.68
N SER A 143 3.92 -16.49 3.14
CA SER A 143 4.67 -17.75 3.02
C SER A 143 5.45 -18.16 4.29
#